data_a61cd0568c7ac05f8729182708154f73
#
_entry.id   a61cd0568c7ac05f8729182708154f73
#
_cell.length_a   1.000
_cell.length_b   1.000
_cell.length_c   1.000
_cell.angle_alpha   90.00
_cell.angle_beta   90.00
_cell.angle_gamma   90.00
#
_symmetry.space_group_name_H-M   'P 1'
#
loop_
_entity.id
_entity.type
_entity.pdbx_description
1 polymer ?
#
loop_
_entity_poly.entity_id
_entity_poly.type
_entity_poly.pdbx_seq_one_letter_code
_entity_poly.pdbx_strand_id
1 'polypeptide(L)'
;MRILRTKCLVTAVAVAGFAALANGCASDSYAAQGAAKGGTTGAVAGAAGGMVTALIFGGNVGEAAARGAVYGGTTGAVVGGMSGAEADRAVEQQRQAERDAEVQKFREEIGDDAFNGISALAHCKYTVAIANAEVAQESRNRDFSLAGYWVEALTEGDRGDMDAARALLPEIVTRDRDIMTDADAEQLLGEALQSLVDIRSEYDLPTECK
;
A
#
# COMPACT_ATOMS: atom_id res chain seq x y z
N MET A 1 -17.36 51.95 39.19
CA MET A 1 -16.81 50.63 38.92
C MET A 1 -17.16 50.23 37.50
N ARG A 2 -16.31 50.56 36.58
CA ARG A 2 -16.39 50.24 35.14
C ARG A 2 -15.06 49.63 34.83
N ILE A 3 -14.99 48.35 34.48
CA ILE A 3 -13.95 47.73 33.64
C ILE A 3 -14.50 46.33 33.36
N LEU A 4 -14.86 46.05 32.09
CA LEU A 4 -14.82 44.76 31.44
C LEU A 4 -15.65 44.78 30.14
N ARG A 5 -15.12 45.36 29.11
CA ARG A 5 -15.60 45.14 27.72
C ARG A 5 -14.53 45.53 26.74
N THR A 6 -13.51 44.67 26.55
CA THR A 6 -12.64 44.76 25.37
C THR A 6 -11.73 43.56 25.30
N LYS A 7 -12.27 42.39 24.96
CA LYS A 7 -11.47 41.22 24.51
C LYS A 7 -12.36 40.22 23.77
N CYS A 8 -12.93 40.61 22.65
CA CYS A 8 -13.59 39.66 21.72
C CYS A 8 -13.68 40.25 20.32
N LEU A 9 -12.57 40.64 19.72
CA LEU A 9 -12.62 41.21 18.36
C LEU A 9 -11.30 41.02 17.58
N VAL A 10 -10.53 39.97 17.83
CA VAL A 10 -9.28 39.72 17.06
C VAL A 10 -9.19 38.29 16.51
N THR A 11 -10.18 37.41 16.69
CA THR A 11 -10.08 36.01 16.26
C THR A 11 -10.93 35.65 15.04
N ALA A 12 -11.47 36.63 14.30
CA ALA A 12 -12.39 36.36 13.18
C ALA A 12 -11.82 36.64 11.76
N VAL A 13 -10.52 36.94 11.60
CA VAL A 13 -9.95 37.31 10.28
C VAL A 13 -8.99 36.27 9.72
N ALA A 14 -8.64 35.22 10.46
CA ALA A 14 -7.62 34.25 10.00
C ALA A 14 -8.17 32.97 9.32
N VAL A 15 -9.49 32.79 9.17
CA VAL A 15 -10.06 31.56 8.57
C VAL A 15 -10.56 31.75 7.13
N ALA A 16 -10.65 32.96 6.61
CA ALA A 16 -11.17 33.24 5.26
C ALA A 16 -10.11 33.14 4.14
N GLY A 17 -8.84 32.89 4.44
CA GLY A 17 -7.75 32.89 3.46
C GLY A 17 -7.40 31.53 2.84
N PHE A 18 -7.90 30.42 3.38
CA PHE A 18 -7.47 29.08 2.95
C PHE A 18 -8.43 28.35 1.99
N ALA A 19 -9.62 28.91 1.74
CA ALA A 19 -10.63 28.29 0.87
C ALA A 19 -10.52 28.69 -0.62
N ALA A 20 -9.56 29.54 -1.01
CA ALA A 20 -9.45 30.08 -2.38
C ALA A 20 -8.41 29.36 -3.26
N LEU A 21 -7.69 28.35 -2.77
CA LEU A 21 -6.69 27.61 -3.55
C LEU A 21 -7.15 26.24 -4.05
N ALA A 22 -8.39 25.83 -3.77
CA ALA A 22 -8.95 24.55 -4.21
C ALA A 22 -9.69 24.63 -5.55
N ASN A 23 -9.77 25.79 -6.22
CA ASN A 23 -10.33 25.91 -7.56
C ASN A 23 -9.23 25.98 -8.64
N GLY A 24 -8.22 25.14 -8.54
CA GLY A 24 -7.37 24.80 -9.67
C GLY A 24 -8.22 24.04 -10.66
N CYS A 25 -8.47 24.62 -11.84
CA CYS A 25 -9.18 24.04 -12.96
C CYS A 25 -8.79 22.58 -13.12
N ALA A 26 -9.73 21.65 -12.85
CA ALA A 26 -9.65 20.29 -13.34
C ALA A 26 -9.71 20.38 -14.87
N SER A 27 -8.55 20.58 -15.49
CA SER A 27 -8.44 20.38 -16.93
C SER A 27 -8.54 18.89 -17.14
N ASP A 28 -9.54 18.43 -17.94
CA ASP A 28 -9.71 17.08 -18.45
C ASP A 28 -8.55 16.70 -19.40
N SER A 29 -7.32 16.92 -18.96
CA SER A 29 -6.15 16.54 -19.74
C SER A 29 -5.85 15.05 -19.51
N TYR A 30 -5.54 14.32 -20.58
CA TYR A 30 -5.07 12.94 -20.53
C TYR A 30 -3.89 12.78 -19.56
N ALA A 31 -3.11 13.83 -19.34
CA ALA A 31 -2.01 13.88 -18.38
C ALA A 31 -2.49 13.79 -16.92
N ALA A 32 -3.57 14.51 -16.54
CA ALA A 32 -4.14 14.44 -15.19
C ALA A 32 -4.77 13.07 -14.90
N GLN A 33 -5.44 12.48 -15.91
CA GLN A 33 -6.00 11.12 -15.79
C GLN A 33 -4.90 10.04 -15.72
N GLY A 34 -3.80 10.22 -16.45
CA GLY A 34 -2.63 9.33 -16.40
C GLY A 34 -1.94 9.37 -15.05
N ALA A 35 -1.77 10.58 -14.48
CA ALA A 35 -1.16 10.78 -13.16
C ALA A 35 -2.01 10.15 -12.03
N ALA A 36 -3.33 10.34 -12.07
CA ALA A 36 -4.24 9.74 -11.10
C ALA A 36 -4.19 8.20 -11.15
N LYS A 37 -4.29 7.60 -12.35
CA LYS A 37 -4.25 6.15 -12.52
C LYS A 37 -2.90 5.53 -12.16
N GLY A 38 -1.77 6.18 -12.54
CA GLY A 38 -0.44 5.69 -12.22
C GLY A 38 -0.15 5.80 -10.71
N GLY A 39 -0.59 6.90 -10.07
CA GLY A 39 -0.42 7.13 -8.65
C GLY A 39 -1.12 6.09 -7.80
N THR A 40 -2.38 5.79 -8.10
CA THR A 40 -3.15 4.78 -7.37
C THR A 40 -2.57 3.37 -7.55
N THR A 41 -2.17 2.98 -8.76
CA THR A 41 -1.58 1.66 -9.01
C THR A 41 -0.28 1.46 -8.23
N GLY A 42 0.60 2.47 -8.22
CA GLY A 42 1.85 2.42 -7.46
C GLY A 42 1.61 2.40 -5.95
N ALA A 43 0.67 3.22 -5.45
CA ALA A 43 0.33 3.25 -4.03
C ALA A 43 -0.20 1.91 -3.53
N VAL A 44 -1.10 1.28 -4.28
CA VAL A 44 -1.66 -0.03 -3.94
C VAL A 44 -0.59 -1.10 -3.92
N ALA A 45 0.27 -1.15 -4.95
CA ALA A 45 1.38 -2.11 -5.00
C ALA A 45 2.38 -1.90 -3.87
N GLY A 46 2.71 -0.65 -3.55
CA GLY A 46 3.58 -0.30 -2.43
C GLY A 46 2.97 -0.66 -1.07
N ALA A 47 1.69 -0.32 -0.84
CA ALA A 47 0.98 -0.67 0.38
C ALA A 47 0.93 -2.18 0.60
N ALA A 48 0.56 -2.92 -0.44
CA ALA A 48 0.48 -4.38 -0.39
C ALA A 48 1.87 -5.02 -0.20
N GLY A 49 2.90 -4.50 -0.87
CA GLY A 49 4.29 -4.93 -0.67
C GLY A 49 4.77 -4.67 0.75
N GLY A 50 4.53 -3.48 1.29
CA GLY A 50 4.87 -3.14 2.67
C GLY A 50 4.16 -4.04 3.68
N MET A 51 2.89 -4.38 3.44
CA MET A 51 2.12 -5.30 4.27
C MET A 51 2.80 -6.68 4.37
N VAL A 52 3.12 -7.30 3.22
CA VAL A 52 3.78 -8.62 3.19
C VAL A 52 5.17 -8.55 3.80
N THR A 53 5.93 -7.49 3.57
CA THR A 53 7.22 -7.28 4.22
C THR A 53 7.08 -7.29 5.76
N ALA A 54 6.05 -6.63 6.31
CA ALA A 54 5.80 -6.64 7.75
C ALA A 54 5.42 -8.03 8.29
N LEU A 55 4.72 -8.83 7.51
CA LEU A 55 4.41 -10.23 7.88
C LEU A 55 5.66 -11.09 7.99
N ILE A 56 6.67 -10.85 7.14
CA ILE A 56 7.89 -11.68 7.05
C ILE A 56 8.97 -11.24 8.04
N PHE A 57 9.17 -9.93 8.18
CA PHE A 57 10.26 -9.36 8.98
C PHE A 57 9.79 -8.80 10.33
N GLY A 58 8.53 -8.98 10.65
CA GLY A 58 7.88 -8.43 11.83
C GLY A 58 7.54 -6.95 11.69
N GLY A 59 6.60 -6.48 12.50
CA GLY A 59 6.19 -5.09 12.54
C GLY A 59 4.67 -4.93 12.53
N ASN A 60 4.23 -3.68 12.55
CA ASN A 60 2.80 -3.37 12.44
C ASN A 60 2.40 -3.40 10.95
N VAL A 61 1.54 -4.35 10.60
CA VAL A 61 1.06 -4.60 9.23
C VAL A 61 0.40 -3.37 8.62
N GLY A 62 -0.48 -2.69 9.39
CA GLY A 62 -1.15 -1.48 8.92
C GLY A 62 -0.21 -0.30 8.73
N GLU A 63 0.77 -0.12 9.62
CA GLU A 63 1.77 0.96 9.50
C GLU A 63 2.70 0.73 8.30
N ALA A 64 3.11 -0.51 8.07
CA ALA A 64 3.94 -0.87 6.92
C ALA A 64 3.17 -0.72 5.60
N ALA A 65 1.89 -1.08 5.57
CA ALA A 65 1.00 -0.82 4.43
C ALA A 65 0.87 0.68 4.15
N ALA A 66 0.62 1.50 5.18
CA ALA A 66 0.52 2.95 5.03
C ALA A 66 1.82 3.59 4.52
N ARG A 67 2.98 3.16 5.03
CA ARG A 67 4.28 3.62 4.52
C ARG A 67 4.49 3.22 3.06
N GLY A 68 4.22 1.96 2.72
CA GLY A 68 4.32 1.46 1.36
C GLY A 68 3.41 2.19 0.38
N ALA A 69 2.19 2.56 0.81
CA ALA A 69 1.25 3.37 0.05
C ALA A 69 1.80 4.76 -0.29
N VAL A 70 2.38 5.44 0.70
CA VAL A 70 2.98 6.77 0.50
C VAL A 70 4.11 6.70 -0.53
N TYR A 71 4.97 5.71 -0.44
CA TYR A 71 6.08 5.55 -1.38
C TYR A 71 5.61 5.11 -2.77
N GLY A 72 4.69 4.16 -2.86
CA GLY A 72 4.16 3.68 -4.14
C GLY A 72 3.27 4.70 -4.86
N GLY A 73 2.39 5.40 -4.13
CA GLY A 73 1.39 6.32 -4.70
C GLY A 73 1.97 7.55 -5.37
N THR A 74 3.07 8.03 -4.83
CA THR A 74 3.72 9.21 -5.37
C THR A 74 4.50 8.93 -6.65
N THR A 75 4.87 7.69 -6.94
CA THR A 75 5.55 7.28 -8.19
C THR A 75 4.68 7.47 -9.42
N GLY A 76 3.38 7.20 -9.32
CA GLY A 76 2.46 7.32 -10.46
C GLY A 76 1.95 8.73 -10.75
N ALA A 77 1.94 9.62 -9.75
CA ALA A 77 1.37 10.97 -9.89
C ALA A 77 2.24 11.94 -10.70
N VAL A 78 3.53 11.67 -10.82
CA VAL A 78 4.52 12.62 -11.40
C VAL A 78 4.57 12.59 -12.92
N VAL A 79 4.17 11.50 -13.56
CA VAL A 79 4.21 11.39 -15.03
C VAL A 79 3.20 12.32 -15.73
N GLY A 80 2.24 12.90 -14.99
CA GLY A 80 1.12 13.67 -15.53
C GLY A 80 1.20 15.21 -15.40
N GLY A 81 2.09 15.77 -14.61
CA GLY A 81 2.05 17.20 -14.25
C GLY A 81 3.25 18.01 -14.74
N MET A 82 3.39 18.30 -16.05
CA MET A 82 4.45 19.16 -16.57
C MET A 82 3.97 20.60 -16.80
N SER A 83 4.16 21.46 -15.80
CA SER A 83 4.40 22.89 -16.00
C SER A 83 4.86 23.57 -14.69
N GLY A 84 6.14 23.60 -14.45
CA GLY A 84 6.78 24.31 -13.35
C GLY A 84 8.29 24.39 -13.57
N ALA A 85 8.94 25.42 -13.04
CA ALA A 85 10.34 25.78 -13.27
C ALA A 85 11.34 24.62 -13.07
N GLU A 86 12.52 24.73 -13.69
CA GLU A 86 13.57 23.67 -13.67
C GLU A 86 13.99 23.22 -12.26
N ALA A 87 13.88 24.09 -11.26
CA ALA A 87 14.16 23.73 -9.86
C ALA A 87 13.15 22.74 -9.27
N ASP A 88 11.86 22.88 -9.61
CA ASP A 88 10.80 21.98 -9.15
C ASP A 88 10.96 20.59 -9.80
N ARG A 89 11.47 20.54 -11.04
CA ARG A 89 11.77 19.28 -11.73
C ARG A 89 12.90 18.49 -11.07
N ALA A 90 13.95 19.15 -10.62
CA ALA A 90 15.07 18.48 -9.97
C ALA A 90 14.65 17.87 -8.62
N VAL A 91 13.88 18.62 -7.81
CA VAL A 91 13.33 18.14 -6.54
C VAL A 91 12.36 16.96 -6.76
N GLU A 92 11.53 17.04 -7.79
CA GLU A 92 10.56 15.99 -8.10
C GLU A 92 11.25 14.73 -8.64
N GLN A 93 12.27 14.86 -9.48
CA GLN A 93 13.08 13.72 -9.94
C GLN A 93 13.79 13.02 -8.78
N GLN A 94 14.31 13.79 -7.80
CA GLN A 94 14.92 13.21 -6.62
C GLN A 94 13.91 12.45 -5.77
N ARG A 95 12.73 13.03 -5.52
CA ARG A 95 11.65 12.34 -4.79
C ARG A 95 11.18 11.08 -5.51
N GLN A 96 11.08 11.13 -6.83
CA GLN A 96 10.71 9.95 -7.62
C GLN A 96 11.76 8.85 -7.50
N ALA A 97 13.04 9.19 -7.59
CA ALA A 97 14.11 8.22 -7.43
C ALA A 97 14.13 7.57 -6.02
N GLU A 98 13.85 8.36 -4.97
CA GLU A 98 13.75 7.84 -3.60
C GLU A 98 12.57 6.87 -3.46
N ARG A 99 11.43 7.17 -4.08
CA ARG A 99 10.24 6.30 -4.07
C ARG A 99 10.44 5.02 -4.87
N ASP A 100 11.01 5.13 -6.06
CA ASP A 100 11.32 3.97 -6.89
C ASP A 100 12.29 3.03 -6.17
N ALA A 101 13.25 3.59 -5.43
CA ALA A 101 14.17 2.82 -4.61
C ALA A 101 13.46 2.07 -3.46
N GLU A 102 12.44 2.68 -2.83
CA GLU A 102 11.68 2.02 -1.75
C GLU A 102 10.81 0.87 -2.29
N VAL A 103 10.10 1.07 -3.41
CA VAL A 103 9.36 -0.01 -4.08
C VAL A 103 10.30 -1.13 -4.51
N GLN A 104 11.47 -0.79 -5.02
CA GLN A 104 12.50 -1.76 -5.41
C GLN A 104 12.99 -2.54 -4.19
N LYS A 105 13.15 -1.89 -3.04
CA LYS A 105 13.52 -2.53 -1.79
C LYS A 105 12.50 -3.60 -1.37
N PHE A 106 11.19 -3.33 -1.44
CA PHE A 106 10.19 -4.37 -1.19
C PHE A 106 10.34 -5.57 -2.13
N ARG A 107 10.59 -5.33 -3.42
CA ARG A 107 10.87 -6.42 -4.37
C ARG A 107 12.10 -7.23 -4.02
N GLU A 108 13.15 -6.58 -3.54
CA GLU A 108 14.38 -7.25 -3.09
C GLU A 108 14.15 -8.06 -1.80
N GLU A 109 13.28 -7.59 -0.91
CA GLU A 109 12.96 -8.23 0.37
C GLU A 109 12.05 -9.47 0.21
N ILE A 110 10.99 -9.37 -0.61
CA ILE A 110 9.99 -10.44 -0.75
C ILE A 110 10.06 -11.19 -2.10
N GLY A 111 10.88 -10.74 -3.03
CA GLY A 111 10.99 -11.29 -4.38
C GLY A 111 9.96 -10.74 -5.36
N ASP A 112 10.31 -10.73 -6.64
CA ASP A 112 9.45 -10.19 -7.69
C ASP A 112 8.13 -10.93 -7.82
N ASP A 113 8.14 -12.26 -7.71
CA ASP A 113 6.94 -13.08 -7.86
C ASP A 113 5.94 -12.81 -6.72
N ALA A 114 6.39 -12.81 -5.45
CA ALA A 114 5.52 -12.48 -4.34
C ALA A 114 5.00 -11.03 -4.42
N PHE A 115 5.84 -10.07 -4.83
CA PHE A 115 5.42 -8.69 -5.04
C PHE A 115 4.36 -8.58 -6.15
N ASN A 116 4.53 -9.27 -7.26
CA ASN A 116 3.53 -9.30 -8.34
C ASN A 116 2.24 -10.00 -7.91
N GLY A 117 2.35 -11.06 -7.11
CA GLY A 117 1.22 -11.78 -6.54
C GLY A 117 0.37 -10.90 -5.62
N ILE A 118 0.98 -10.22 -4.65
CA ILE A 118 0.24 -9.35 -3.73
C ILE A 118 -0.33 -8.12 -4.43
N SER A 119 0.38 -7.57 -5.42
CA SER A 119 -0.15 -6.50 -6.26
C SER A 119 -1.38 -6.96 -7.06
N ALA A 120 -1.37 -8.18 -7.57
CA ALA A 120 -2.51 -8.77 -8.27
C ALA A 120 -3.70 -8.99 -7.31
N LEU A 121 -3.45 -9.48 -6.10
CA LEU A 121 -4.45 -9.65 -5.05
C LEU A 121 -5.13 -8.32 -4.70
N ALA A 122 -4.36 -7.26 -4.49
CA ALA A 122 -4.91 -5.93 -4.21
C ALA A 122 -5.89 -5.45 -5.29
N HIS A 123 -5.74 -5.91 -6.53
CA HIS A 123 -6.63 -5.63 -7.66
C HIS A 123 -7.65 -6.75 -7.95
N CYS A 124 -7.93 -7.62 -7.00
CA CYS A 124 -8.88 -8.75 -7.15
C CYS A 124 -8.55 -9.74 -8.28
N LYS A 125 -7.28 -9.87 -8.65
CA LYS A 125 -6.84 -10.79 -9.71
C LYS A 125 -6.36 -12.12 -9.12
N TYR A 126 -7.25 -12.86 -8.47
CA TYR A 126 -6.91 -14.06 -7.69
C TYR A 126 -6.07 -15.10 -8.45
N THR A 127 -6.46 -15.43 -9.70
CA THR A 127 -5.70 -16.40 -10.50
C THR A 127 -4.26 -15.97 -10.73
N VAL A 128 -4.03 -14.67 -10.95
CA VAL A 128 -2.68 -14.12 -11.13
C VAL A 128 -1.93 -14.11 -9.81
N ALA A 129 -2.62 -13.76 -8.71
CA ALA A 129 -2.03 -13.75 -7.38
C ALA A 129 -1.53 -15.15 -6.98
N ILE A 130 -2.38 -16.17 -7.12
CA ILE A 130 -2.02 -17.57 -6.81
C ILE A 130 -0.86 -18.04 -7.69
N ALA A 131 -0.93 -17.84 -9.00
CA ALA A 131 0.14 -18.29 -9.91
C ALA A 131 1.51 -17.68 -9.55
N ASN A 132 1.55 -16.41 -9.16
CA ASN A 132 2.79 -15.79 -8.70
C ASN A 132 3.20 -16.28 -7.30
N ALA A 133 2.26 -16.51 -6.41
CA ALA A 133 2.52 -17.07 -5.09
C ALA A 133 3.16 -18.46 -5.15
N GLU A 134 2.64 -19.35 -5.99
CA GLU A 134 3.19 -20.69 -6.24
C GLU A 134 4.64 -20.62 -6.75
N VAL A 135 4.93 -19.73 -7.71
CA VAL A 135 6.31 -19.53 -8.20
C VAL A 135 7.22 -19.02 -7.08
N ALA A 136 6.76 -18.07 -6.26
CA ALA A 136 7.53 -17.56 -5.12
C ALA A 136 7.83 -18.66 -4.09
N GLN A 137 6.88 -19.57 -3.80
CA GLN A 137 7.05 -20.69 -2.86
C GLN A 137 8.18 -21.64 -3.27
N GLU A 138 8.43 -21.81 -4.57
CA GLU A 138 9.51 -22.65 -5.11
C GLU A 138 10.90 -21.99 -4.96
N SER A 139 10.97 -20.76 -4.50
CA SER A 139 12.23 -20.03 -4.34
C SER A 139 13.15 -20.71 -3.33
N ARG A 140 14.44 -20.72 -3.65
CA ARG A 140 15.50 -21.16 -2.70
C ARG A 140 15.76 -20.12 -1.61
N ASN A 141 15.37 -18.87 -1.83
CA ASN A 141 15.38 -17.84 -0.80
C ASN A 141 14.20 -18.09 0.15
N ARG A 142 14.50 -18.30 1.43
CA ARG A 142 13.50 -18.61 2.46
C ARG A 142 12.45 -17.50 2.59
N ASP A 143 12.90 -16.25 2.55
CA ASP A 143 12.02 -15.08 2.74
C ASP A 143 11.08 -14.91 1.54
N PHE A 144 11.57 -15.17 0.31
CA PHE A 144 10.74 -15.18 -0.90
C PHE A 144 9.71 -16.31 -0.88
N SER A 145 10.15 -17.52 -0.46
CA SER A 145 9.25 -18.65 -0.30
C SER A 145 8.17 -18.38 0.74
N LEU A 146 8.55 -17.81 1.90
CA LEU A 146 7.61 -17.42 2.95
C LEU A 146 6.62 -16.36 2.44
N ALA A 147 7.10 -15.37 1.67
CA ALA A 147 6.24 -14.38 1.04
C ALA A 147 5.21 -15.02 0.11
N GLY A 148 5.60 -16.03 -0.67
CA GLY A 148 4.67 -16.79 -1.52
C GLY A 148 3.56 -17.46 -0.72
N TYR A 149 3.87 -18.12 0.40
CA TYR A 149 2.87 -18.73 1.27
C TYR A 149 1.92 -17.69 1.87
N TRP A 150 2.42 -16.54 2.30
CA TRP A 150 1.57 -15.44 2.77
C TRP A 150 0.64 -14.88 1.69
N VAL A 151 1.16 -14.69 0.47
CA VAL A 151 0.35 -14.19 -0.66
C VAL A 151 -0.76 -15.17 -1.00
N GLU A 152 -0.50 -16.48 -1.01
CA GLU A 152 -1.53 -17.48 -1.26
C GLU A 152 -2.55 -17.52 -0.12
N ALA A 153 -2.11 -17.55 1.15
CA ALA A 153 -3.02 -17.56 2.29
C ALA A 153 -3.94 -16.33 2.31
N LEU A 154 -3.39 -15.15 2.02
CA LEU A 154 -4.17 -13.92 1.87
C LEU A 154 -5.15 -13.99 0.71
N THR A 155 -4.75 -14.59 -0.41
CA THR A 155 -5.61 -14.73 -1.59
C THR A 155 -6.78 -15.66 -1.32
N GLU A 156 -6.54 -16.80 -0.67
CA GLU A 156 -7.57 -17.75 -0.28
C GLU A 156 -8.53 -17.12 0.76
N GLY A 157 -7.98 -16.45 1.78
CA GLY A 157 -8.79 -15.77 2.79
C GLY A 157 -9.67 -14.65 2.21
N ASP A 158 -9.12 -13.83 1.32
CA ASP A 158 -9.84 -12.73 0.68
C ASP A 158 -10.95 -13.19 -0.27
N ARG A 159 -10.78 -14.34 -0.92
CA ARG A 159 -11.85 -14.93 -1.73
C ARG A 159 -12.87 -15.73 -0.91
N GLY A 160 -12.70 -15.80 0.42
CA GLY A 160 -13.63 -16.42 1.36
C GLY A 160 -13.33 -17.89 1.67
N ASP A 161 -12.25 -18.48 1.16
CA ASP A 161 -11.83 -19.86 1.45
C ASP A 161 -10.85 -19.89 2.65
N MET A 162 -11.38 -19.60 3.83
CA MET A 162 -10.58 -19.61 5.06
C MET A 162 -10.01 -20.97 5.42
N ASP A 163 -10.61 -22.06 4.96
CA ASP A 163 -10.08 -23.41 5.23
C ASP A 163 -8.83 -23.65 4.39
N ALA A 164 -8.83 -23.24 3.12
CA ALA A 164 -7.64 -23.27 2.27
C ALA A 164 -6.54 -22.35 2.83
N ALA A 165 -6.89 -21.14 3.26
CA ALA A 165 -5.94 -20.21 3.87
C ALA A 165 -5.27 -20.81 5.12
N ARG A 166 -6.05 -21.42 6.02
CA ARG A 166 -5.53 -22.08 7.23
C ARG A 166 -4.63 -23.27 6.93
N ALA A 167 -4.90 -24.00 5.85
CA ALA A 167 -4.07 -25.14 5.46
C ALA A 167 -2.62 -24.76 5.14
N LEU A 168 -2.34 -23.47 4.84
CA LEU A 168 -1.01 -22.94 4.56
C LEU A 168 -0.26 -22.50 5.82
N LEU A 169 -0.95 -22.25 6.95
CA LEU A 169 -0.33 -21.71 8.16
C LEU A 169 0.80 -22.58 8.73
N PRO A 170 0.73 -23.92 8.76
CA PRO A 170 1.84 -24.75 9.24
C PRO A 170 3.13 -24.56 8.43
N GLU A 171 3.02 -24.31 7.11
CA GLU A 171 4.18 -24.03 6.26
C GLU A 171 4.76 -22.63 6.55
N ILE A 172 3.91 -21.64 6.84
CA ILE A 172 4.30 -20.31 7.27
C ILE A 172 5.07 -20.39 8.59
N VAL A 173 4.49 -21.01 9.63
CA VAL A 173 5.12 -21.19 10.95
C VAL A 173 6.47 -21.92 10.84
N THR A 174 6.57 -22.93 9.98
CA THR A 174 7.84 -23.66 9.78
C THR A 174 8.93 -22.79 9.16
N ARG A 175 8.54 -21.83 8.31
CA ARG A 175 9.48 -20.93 7.60
C ARG A 175 9.73 -19.63 8.33
N ASP A 176 8.81 -19.18 9.14
CA ASP A 176 8.96 -17.96 9.92
C ASP A 176 9.88 -18.18 11.13
N ARG A 177 10.53 -17.12 11.61
CA ARG A 177 11.42 -17.16 12.78
C ARG A 177 10.76 -16.61 14.03
N ASP A 178 9.72 -15.80 13.83
CA ASP A 178 9.10 -15.02 14.88
C ASP A 178 7.69 -15.53 15.21
N ILE A 179 7.05 -16.26 14.26
CA ILE A 179 5.74 -16.88 14.44
C ILE A 179 5.91 -18.30 14.98
N MET A 180 5.38 -18.54 16.18
CA MET A 180 5.61 -19.79 16.88
C MET A 180 4.47 -20.77 16.78
N THR A 181 3.26 -20.32 16.46
CA THR A 181 2.04 -21.17 16.39
C THR A 181 1.14 -20.81 15.23
N ASP A 182 0.34 -21.77 14.79
CA ASP A 182 -0.69 -21.53 13.77
C ASP A 182 -1.70 -20.47 14.23
N ALA A 183 -1.96 -20.36 15.52
CA ALA A 183 -2.86 -19.33 16.08
C ALA A 183 -2.29 -17.92 15.93
N ASP A 184 -0.98 -17.75 16.12
CA ASP A 184 -0.30 -16.47 15.90
C ASP A 184 -0.35 -16.11 14.40
N ALA A 185 -0.10 -17.09 13.53
CA ALA A 185 -0.20 -16.90 12.08
C ALA A 185 -1.64 -16.56 11.63
N GLU A 186 -2.64 -17.21 12.21
CA GLU A 186 -4.06 -16.93 11.90
C GLU A 186 -4.46 -15.51 12.34
N GLN A 187 -3.98 -15.03 13.50
CA GLN A 187 -4.21 -13.67 13.93
C GLN A 187 -3.61 -12.67 12.92
N LEU A 188 -2.35 -12.86 12.54
CA LEU A 188 -1.67 -12.01 11.56
C LEU A 188 -2.36 -12.03 10.18
N LEU A 189 -2.85 -13.20 9.75
CA LEU A 189 -3.65 -13.33 8.54
C LEU A 189 -4.91 -12.45 8.61
N GLY A 190 -5.62 -12.48 9.75
CA GLY A 190 -6.81 -11.65 9.97
C GLY A 190 -6.50 -10.15 9.92
N GLU A 191 -5.42 -9.72 10.56
CA GLU A 191 -4.96 -8.32 10.53
C GLU A 191 -4.56 -7.88 9.11
N ALA A 192 -3.90 -8.74 8.35
CA ALA A 192 -3.48 -8.46 6.99
C ALA A 192 -4.67 -8.41 6.02
N LEU A 193 -5.67 -9.28 6.17
CA LEU A 193 -6.90 -9.22 5.38
C LEU A 193 -7.68 -7.92 5.64
N GLN A 194 -7.75 -7.47 6.89
CA GLN A 194 -8.35 -6.17 7.21
C GLN A 194 -7.57 -5.02 6.57
N SER A 195 -6.24 -5.04 6.66
CA SER A 195 -5.38 -4.03 6.03
C SER A 195 -5.54 -4.00 4.51
N LEU A 196 -5.79 -5.15 3.87
CA LEU A 196 -6.06 -5.22 2.43
C LEU A 196 -7.38 -4.53 2.06
N VAL A 197 -8.42 -4.69 2.88
CA VAL A 197 -9.72 -3.99 2.72
C VAL A 197 -9.52 -2.48 2.87
N ASP A 198 -8.75 -2.06 3.88
CA ASP A 198 -8.46 -0.65 4.13
C ASP A 198 -7.69 0.00 2.96
N ILE A 199 -6.67 -0.69 2.44
CA ILE A 199 -5.92 -0.27 1.23
C ILE A 199 -6.88 -0.10 0.04
N ARG A 200 -7.73 -1.07 -0.22
CA ARG A 200 -8.68 -0.99 -1.33
C ARG A 200 -9.66 0.17 -1.17
N SER A 201 -10.16 0.38 0.04
CA SER A 201 -11.06 1.50 0.36
C SER A 201 -10.39 2.85 0.16
N GLU A 202 -9.12 3.00 0.58
CA GLU A 202 -8.36 4.25 0.46
C GLU A 202 -8.11 4.63 -1.01
N TYR A 203 -7.94 3.63 -1.89
CA TYR A 203 -7.63 3.85 -3.30
C TYR A 203 -8.79 3.61 -4.26
N ASP A 204 -10.02 3.66 -3.77
CA ASP A 204 -11.25 3.46 -4.57
C ASP A 204 -11.26 2.14 -5.38
N LEU A 205 -10.62 1.10 -4.85
CA LEU A 205 -10.68 -0.25 -5.39
C LEU A 205 -11.88 -1.02 -4.81
N PRO A 206 -12.35 -2.08 -5.50
CA PRO A 206 -13.39 -2.95 -4.94
C PRO A 206 -12.95 -3.55 -3.60
N THR A 207 -13.67 -3.26 -2.53
CA THR A 207 -13.40 -3.85 -1.20
C THR A 207 -13.85 -5.31 -1.11
N GLU A 208 -14.81 -5.70 -1.96
CA GLU A 208 -15.25 -7.08 -2.16
C GLU A 208 -14.95 -7.48 -3.60
N CYS A 209 -14.14 -8.52 -3.76
CA CYS A 209 -13.82 -9.09 -5.06
C CYS A 209 -14.87 -10.14 -5.47
N LYS A 210 -15.36 -10.06 -6.70
CA LYS A 210 -16.38 -10.98 -7.26
C LYS A 210 -15.77 -11.91 -8.29
#